data_c1d4efa836a6384f8a455a109a21cbaf
#
_entry.id   c1d4efa836a6384f8a455a109a21cbaf
#
_cell.length_a   1.000
_cell.length_b   1.000
_cell.length_c   1.000
_cell.angle_alpha   90.00
_cell.angle_beta   90.00
_cell.angle_gamma   90.00
#
_symmetry.space_group_name_H-M   'P 1'
#
loop_
_entity.id
_entity.type
_entity.pdbx_description
1 polymer ?
#
loop_
_entity_poly.entity_id
_entity_poly.type
_entity_poly.pdbx_seq_one_letter_code
_entity_poly.pdbx_strand_id
1 'polypeptide(L)'
;DKTPEVYLFMILNIGNQLATSKGSVQYGVNHLNSSLLLFIGHSACGAVKAAKSDYSALESDIKRELDTIKIAKDGEVIEGVKANVNNQVADALKEFADKVKHGQLLVVGAVYDFSDDMKQGAGKLNIINMNGETDAAKIMNMPAAEAKHEHKHENH
;
A
#
# COMPACT_ATOMS: atom_id res chain seq x y z
N ASP A 1 12.85 25.65 7.16
CA ASP A 1 11.44 25.33 6.87
C ASP A 1 11.39 24.20 5.87
N LYS A 2 11.08 23.00 6.36
CA LYS A 2 10.98 21.83 5.50
C LYS A 2 9.51 21.68 5.10
N THR A 3 9.24 21.83 3.81
CA THR A 3 7.89 21.68 3.28
C THR A 3 7.45 20.21 3.30
N PRO A 4 6.16 19.90 3.50
CA PRO A 4 5.65 18.53 3.52
C PRO A 4 6.00 17.71 2.26
N GLU A 5 6.15 18.35 1.11
CA GLU A 5 6.51 17.73 -0.16
C GLU A 5 7.90 17.06 -0.15
N VAL A 6 8.78 17.48 0.77
CA VAL A 6 10.11 16.86 0.93
C VAL A 6 10.03 15.50 1.65
N TYR A 7 8.92 15.25 2.38
CA TYR A 7 8.77 14.05 3.21
C TYR A 7 7.75 13.07 2.72
N LEU A 8 6.84 13.50 1.82
CA LEU A 8 5.75 12.69 1.34
C LEU A 8 5.71 12.68 -0.19
N PHE A 9 5.91 11.50 -0.78
CA PHE A 9 5.71 11.25 -2.19
C PHE A 9 4.44 10.42 -2.36
N MET A 10 3.37 11.03 -2.87
CA MET A 10 2.05 10.43 -2.96
C MET A 10 1.71 10.02 -4.38
N ILE A 11 1.21 8.81 -4.56
CA ILE A 11 0.77 8.25 -5.82
C ILE A 11 -0.69 7.83 -5.67
N LEU A 12 -1.55 8.29 -6.56
CA LEU A 12 -2.96 7.95 -6.59
C LEU A 12 -3.29 7.23 -7.90
N ASN A 13 -3.88 6.05 -7.78
CA ASN A 13 -4.38 5.29 -8.92
C ASN A 13 -5.62 4.47 -8.56
N ILE A 14 -6.26 3.87 -9.55
CA ILE A 14 -7.44 3.02 -9.35
C ILE A 14 -7.02 1.73 -8.60
N GLY A 15 -7.57 1.55 -7.39
CA GLY A 15 -7.35 0.34 -6.60
C GLY A 15 -5.97 0.22 -5.96
N ASN A 16 -5.23 1.32 -5.78
CA ASN A 16 -3.89 1.39 -5.16
C ASN A 16 -2.88 0.35 -5.68
N GLN A 17 -2.85 0.12 -7.00
CA GLN A 17 -2.07 -0.92 -7.65
C GLN A 17 -0.60 -0.51 -7.87
N LEU A 18 0.34 -1.32 -7.37
CA LEU A 18 1.77 -1.17 -7.66
C LEU A 18 2.04 -1.32 -9.17
N ALA A 19 1.42 -2.29 -9.80
CA ALA A 19 1.66 -2.64 -11.20
C ALA A 19 1.43 -1.46 -12.15
N THR A 20 0.41 -0.63 -11.92
CA THR A 20 0.05 0.50 -12.79
C THR A 20 0.83 1.78 -12.48
N SER A 21 1.57 1.82 -11.37
CA SER A 21 2.38 2.97 -10.95
C SER A 21 3.81 2.58 -10.60
N LYS A 22 4.30 1.46 -11.10
CA LYS A 22 5.58 0.85 -10.71
C LYS A 22 6.76 1.82 -10.87
N GLY A 23 6.85 2.53 -11.98
CA GLY A 23 7.91 3.51 -12.22
C GLY A 23 7.93 4.63 -11.18
N SER A 24 6.76 5.18 -10.83
CA SER A 24 6.65 6.21 -9.79
C SER A 24 7.06 5.69 -8.41
N VAL A 25 6.64 4.47 -8.05
CA VAL A 25 7.04 3.84 -6.78
C VAL A 25 8.54 3.57 -6.74
N GLN A 26 9.12 3.04 -7.82
CA GLN A 26 10.57 2.84 -7.94
C GLN A 26 11.33 4.16 -7.77
N TYR A 27 10.83 5.26 -8.36
CA TYR A 27 11.45 6.57 -8.19
C TYR A 27 11.43 7.00 -6.71
N GLY A 28 10.29 6.91 -6.03
CA GLY A 28 10.18 7.23 -4.61
C GLY A 28 11.12 6.40 -3.73
N VAL A 29 11.15 5.10 -3.95
CA VAL A 29 11.95 4.18 -3.12
C VAL A 29 13.45 4.27 -3.45
N ASN A 30 13.83 4.30 -4.73
CA ASN A 30 15.22 4.17 -5.13
C ASN A 30 15.96 5.50 -5.30
N HIS A 31 15.26 6.58 -5.68
CA HIS A 31 15.87 7.87 -5.98
C HIS A 31 15.58 8.94 -4.92
N LEU A 32 14.41 8.90 -4.29
CA LEU A 32 14.09 9.77 -3.15
C LEU A 32 14.47 9.14 -1.81
N ASN A 33 14.92 7.87 -1.81
CA ASN A 33 15.32 7.12 -0.62
C ASN A 33 14.23 7.05 0.46
N SER A 34 12.97 6.89 0.05
CA SER A 34 11.87 6.71 0.99
C SER A 34 12.09 5.44 1.82
N SER A 35 12.06 5.59 3.14
CA SER A 35 12.23 4.47 4.08
C SER A 35 10.91 3.76 4.44
N LEU A 36 9.79 4.32 4.02
CA LEU A 36 8.44 3.76 4.20
C LEU A 36 7.70 3.77 2.87
N LEU A 37 7.16 2.61 2.49
CA LEU A 37 6.19 2.47 1.41
C LEU A 37 4.86 2.01 2.02
N LEU A 38 3.83 2.86 1.94
CA LEU A 38 2.53 2.61 2.53
C LEU A 38 1.47 2.46 1.44
N PHE A 39 0.82 1.29 1.39
CA PHE A 39 -0.36 1.05 0.57
C PHE A 39 -1.62 1.29 1.39
N ILE A 40 -2.47 2.21 0.95
CA ILE A 40 -3.71 2.53 1.63
C ILE A 40 -4.89 2.14 0.74
N GLY A 41 -5.61 1.08 1.13
CA GLY A 41 -6.95 0.81 0.64
C GLY A 41 -7.99 1.56 1.46
N HIS A 42 -9.24 1.53 1.03
CA HIS A 42 -10.33 2.15 1.80
C HIS A 42 -11.62 1.34 1.70
N SER A 43 -12.46 1.44 2.72
CA SER A 43 -13.80 0.83 2.71
C SER A 43 -14.64 1.35 1.54
N ALA A 44 -15.60 0.57 1.09
CA ALA A 44 -16.50 0.87 -0.03
C ALA A 44 -15.77 1.20 -1.36
N CYS A 45 -14.58 0.66 -1.59
CA CYS A 45 -13.76 0.94 -2.78
C CYS A 45 -14.47 0.54 -4.08
N GLY A 46 -14.71 1.53 -4.96
CA GLY A 46 -15.37 1.31 -6.25
C GLY A 46 -14.59 0.38 -7.18
N ALA A 47 -13.25 0.47 -7.18
CA ALA A 47 -12.40 -0.41 -7.99
C ALA A 47 -12.49 -1.88 -7.55
N VAL A 48 -12.44 -2.13 -6.23
CA VAL A 48 -12.62 -3.48 -5.67
C VAL A 48 -14.01 -4.02 -5.98
N LYS A 49 -15.04 -3.17 -5.83
CA LYS A 49 -16.41 -3.53 -6.16
C LYS A 49 -16.58 -3.88 -7.65
N ALA A 50 -16.00 -3.08 -8.54
CA ALA A 50 -15.99 -3.36 -9.98
C ALA A 50 -15.24 -4.65 -10.29
N ALA A 51 -14.04 -4.85 -9.72
CA ALA A 51 -13.24 -6.05 -9.92
C ALA A 51 -13.95 -7.34 -9.47
N LYS A 52 -14.89 -7.25 -8.52
CA LYS A 52 -15.73 -8.39 -8.07
C LYS A 52 -16.91 -8.68 -9.00
N SER A 53 -17.27 -7.77 -9.90
CA SER A 53 -18.41 -7.90 -10.82
C SER A 53 -17.95 -8.13 -12.27
N ASP A 54 -18.92 -8.19 -13.20
CA ASP A 54 -18.62 -8.10 -14.62
C ASP A 54 -18.37 -6.64 -15.02
N TYR A 55 -17.15 -6.36 -15.43
CA TYR A 55 -16.71 -5.02 -15.89
C TYR A 55 -16.39 -5.00 -17.38
N SER A 56 -16.88 -5.98 -18.15
CA SER A 56 -16.62 -6.11 -19.59
C SER A 56 -17.07 -4.91 -20.40
N ALA A 57 -18.08 -4.17 -19.93
CA ALA A 57 -18.65 -2.99 -20.59
C ALA A 57 -17.89 -1.69 -20.30
N LEU A 58 -16.91 -1.71 -19.41
CA LEU A 58 -16.12 -0.51 -19.10
C LEU A 58 -15.08 -0.21 -20.20
N GLU A 59 -14.55 1.00 -20.16
CA GLU A 59 -13.51 1.47 -21.08
C GLU A 59 -12.24 0.60 -20.94
N SER A 60 -11.51 0.43 -22.05
CA SER A 60 -10.34 -0.44 -22.14
C SER A 60 -9.25 -0.10 -21.12
N ASP A 61 -9.06 1.20 -20.85
CA ASP A 61 -8.04 1.65 -19.91
C ASP A 61 -8.43 1.33 -18.47
N ILE A 62 -9.70 1.49 -18.09
CA ILE A 62 -10.21 1.09 -16.78
C ILE A 62 -10.11 -0.43 -16.61
N LYS A 63 -10.50 -1.21 -17.63
CA LYS A 63 -10.37 -2.68 -17.59
C LYS A 63 -8.93 -3.12 -17.35
N ARG A 64 -7.96 -2.49 -18.02
CA ARG A 64 -6.54 -2.81 -17.85
C ARG A 64 -6.06 -2.58 -16.42
N GLU A 65 -6.55 -1.55 -15.73
CA GLU A 65 -6.23 -1.34 -14.31
C GLU A 65 -6.95 -2.35 -13.41
N LEU A 66 -8.24 -2.61 -13.64
CA LEU A 66 -9.00 -3.60 -12.87
C LEU A 66 -8.44 -5.02 -13.02
N ASP A 67 -7.90 -5.36 -14.18
CA ASP A 67 -7.26 -6.64 -14.44
C ASP A 67 -6.04 -6.92 -13.54
N THR A 68 -5.46 -5.89 -12.93
CA THR A 68 -4.37 -6.04 -11.95
C THR A 68 -4.86 -6.41 -10.56
N ILE A 69 -6.14 -6.18 -10.24
CA ILE A 69 -6.74 -6.47 -8.95
C ILE A 69 -7.09 -7.97 -8.85
N LYS A 70 -6.25 -8.72 -8.14
CA LYS A 70 -6.38 -10.19 -7.98
C LYS A 70 -7.02 -10.52 -6.63
N ILE A 71 -8.35 -10.61 -6.62
CA ILE A 71 -9.15 -10.89 -5.42
C ILE A 71 -10.25 -11.91 -5.72
N ALA A 72 -10.82 -12.53 -4.69
CA ALA A 72 -11.98 -13.39 -4.82
C ALA A 72 -13.21 -12.58 -5.29
N LYS A 73 -14.01 -13.17 -6.16
CA LYS A 73 -15.23 -12.52 -6.69
C LYS A 73 -16.38 -12.51 -5.69
N ASP A 74 -16.43 -13.48 -4.80
CA ASP A 74 -17.39 -13.62 -3.72
C ASP A 74 -16.99 -12.87 -2.44
N GLY A 75 -17.85 -12.88 -1.44
CA GLY A 75 -17.62 -12.26 -0.13
C GLY A 75 -17.76 -10.74 -0.12
N GLU A 76 -17.56 -10.15 1.04
CA GLU A 76 -17.74 -8.73 1.31
C GLU A 76 -16.67 -7.86 0.60
N VAL A 77 -17.05 -6.62 0.27
CA VAL A 77 -16.12 -5.67 -0.38
C VAL A 77 -14.92 -5.38 0.49
N ILE A 78 -15.12 -5.24 1.81
CA ILE A 78 -14.01 -4.97 2.74
C ILE A 78 -12.95 -6.08 2.75
N GLU A 79 -13.36 -7.35 2.63
CA GLU A 79 -12.42 -8.46 2.54
C GLU A 79 -11.63 -8.41 1.22
N GLY A 80 -12.28 -8.01 0.12
CA GLY A 80 -11.59 -7.74 -1.15
C GLY A 80 -10.57 -6.59 -1.05
N VAL A 81 -10.90 -5.53 -0.33
CA VAL A 81 -9.98 -4.40 -0.06
C VAL A 81 -8.76 -4.87 0.73
N LYS A 82 -8.96 -5.62 1.81
CA LYS A 82 -7.87 -6.18 2.63
C LYS A 82 -6.97 -7.12 1.82
N ALA A 83 -7.57 -8.01 1.05
CA ALA A 83 -6.83 -8.92 0.16
C ALA A 83 -6.00 -8.15 -0.87
N ASN A 84 -6.57 -7.13 -1.50
CA ASN A 84 -5.87 -6.29 -2.46
C ASN A 84 -4.68 -5.57 -1.83
N VAL A 85 -4.85 -4.95 -0.66
CA VAL A 85 -3.75 -4.30 0.07
C VAL A 85 -2.64 -5.30 0.39
N ASN A 86 -2.97 -6.50 0.87
CA ASN A 86 -1.99 -7.54 1.16
C ASN A 86 -1.23 -7.98 -0.09
N ASN A 87 -1.90 -8.07 -1.25
CA ASN A 87 -1.26 -8.38 -2.53
C ASN A 87 -0.25 -7.30 -2.92
N GLN A 88 -0.58 -6.01 -2.74
CA GLN A 88 0.36 -4.92 -3.03
C GLN A 88 1.59 -4.97 -2.13
N VAL A 89 1.42 -5.25 -0.84
CA VAL A 89 2.55 -5.45 0.08
C VAL A 89 3.42 -6.63 -0.39
N ALA A 90 2.81 -7.76 -0.73
CA ALA A 90 3.55 -8.94 -1.21
C ALA A 90 4.35 -8.65 -2.49
N ASP A 91 3.77 -7.92 -3.44
CA ASP A 91 4.45 -7.54 -4.68
C ASP A 91 5.60 -6.55 -4.42
N ALA A 92 5.41 -5.59 -3.52
CA ALA A 92 6.46 -4.65 -3.12
C ALA A 92 7.62 -5.34 -2.39
N LEU A 93 7.33 -6.34 -1.54
CA LEU A 93 8.36 -7.14 -0.86
C LEU A 93 9.23 -7.92 -1.84
N LYS A 94 8.67 -8.37 -2.97
CA LYS A 94 9.44 -8.99 -4.06
C LYS A 94 10.27 -7.96 -4.82
N GLU A 95 9.65 -6.83 -5.19
CA GLU A 95 10.29 -5.77 -5.99
C GLU A 95 11.48 -5.13 -5.25
N PHE A 96 11.34 -4.90 -3.94
CA PHE A 96 12.32 -4.19 -3.10
C PHE A 96 12.97 -5.10 -2.06
N ALA A 97 13.09 -6.39 -2.34
CA ALA A 97 13.54 -7.41 -1.38
C ALA A 97 14.86 -7.04 -0.68
N ASP A 98 15.85 -6.52 -1.42
CA ASP A 98 17.16 -6.16 -0.87
C ASP A 98 17.05 -4.99 0.13
N LYS A 99 16.29 -3.95 -0.18
CA LYS A 99 16.09 -2.81 0.72
C LYS A 99 15.36 -3.21 2.00
N VAL A 100 14.36 -4.08 1.89
CA VAL A 100 13.61 -4.61 3.04
C VAL A 100 14.54 -5.47 3.90
N LYS A 101 15.30 -6.38 3.29
CA LYS A 101 16.25 -7.25 3.99
C LYS A 101 17.30 -6.48 4.78
N HIS A 102 17.77 -5.34 4.26
CA HIS A 102 18.76 -4.50 4.93
C HIS A 102 18.15 -3.44 5.87
N GLY A 103 16.84 -3.49 6.13
CA GLY A 103 16.15 -2.54 6.99
C GLY A 103 16.08 -1.11 6.45
N GLN A 104 16.28 -0.92 5.14
CA GLN A 104 16.25 0.38 4.46
C GLN A 104 14.85 0.78 4.00
N LEU A 105 13.92 -0.17 3.92
CA LEU A 105 12.54 0.04 3.52
C LEU A 105 11.61 -0.78 4.41
N LEU A 106 10.61 -0.11 4.97
CA LEU A 106 9.45 -0.73 5.61
C LEU A 106 8.28 -0.68 4.64
N VAL A 107 7.64 -1.82 4.38
CA VAL A 107 6.45 -1.91 3.53
C VAL A 107 5.23 -2.17 4.41
N VAL A 108 4.25 -1.29 4.36
CA VAL A 108 3.05 -1.32 5.20
C VAL A 108 1.80 -1.31 4.34
N GLY A 109 0.83 -2.13 4.70
CA GLY A 109 -0.53 -2.12 4.17
C GLY A 109 -1.51 -1.64 5.22
N ALA A 110 -2.40 -0.73 4.84
CA ALA A 110 -3.42 -0.19 5.70
C ALA A 110 -4.75 -0.04 4.97
N VAL A 111 -5.84 0.00 5.72
CA VAL A 111 -7.18 0.30 5.23
C VAL A 111 -7.76 1.48 5.97
N TYR A 112 -8.13 2.53 5.24
CA TYR A 112 -8.91 3.63 5.78
C TYR A 112 -10.39 3.25 5.77
N ASP A 113 -10.96 3.12 6.94
CA ASP A 113 -12.33 2.63 7.11
C ASP A 113 -13.29 3.78 7.38
N PHE A 114 -13.98 4.23 6.32
CA PHE A 114 -14.98 5.30 6.43
C PHE A 114 -16.22 4.88 7.20
N SER A 115 -16.62 3.60 7.09
CA SER A 115 -17.96 3.11 7.41
C SER A 115 -18.00 2.20 8.63
N ASP A 116 -16.86 1.96 9.29
CA ASP A 116 -16.71 0.97 10.38
C ASP A 116 -16.98 -0.48 9.93
N ASP A 117 -16.62 -0.79 8.69
CA ASP A 117 -16.72 -2.16 8.14
C ASP A 117 -15.79 -3.13 8.86
N MET A 118 -14.66 -2.62 9.39
CA MET A 118 -13.67 -3.38 10.17
C MET A 118 -13.98 -3.46 11.67
N LYS A 119 -15.05 -2.80 12.14
CA LYS A 119 -15.45 -2.78 13.58
C LYS A 119 -14.39 -2.25 14.54
N GLN A 120 -13.58 -1.29 14.08
CA GLN A 120 -12.55 -0.61 14.86
C GLN A 120 -12.86 0.88 15.10
N GLY A 121 -14.01 1.35 14.62
CA GLY A 121 -14.45 2.72 14.61
C GLY A 121 -14.28 3.36 13.23
N ALA A 122 -15.32 4.13 12.81
CA ALA A 122 -15.33 4.83 11.54
C ALA A 122 -14.24 5.94 11.48
N GLY A 123 -13.72 6.19 10.28
CA GLY A 123 -12.74 7.24 10.05
C GLY A 123 -11.33 6.91 10.55
N LYS A 124 -11.01 5.64 10.74
CA LYS A 124 -9.69 5.20 11.20
C LYS A 124 -8.87 4.56 10.09
N LEU A 125 -7.56 4.79 10.14
CA LEU A 125 -6.57 4.07 9.37
C LEU A 125 -6.13 2.82 10.17
N ASN A 126 -6.44 1.65 9.63
CA ASN A 126 -6.13 0.38 10.28
C ASN A 126 -4.94 -0.27 9.56
N ILE A 127 -3.82 -0.45 10.24
CA ILE A 127 -2.67 -1.19 9.71
C ILE A 127 -3.03 -2.68 9.74
N ILE A 128 -2.93 -3.33 8.57
CA ILE A 128 -3.28 -4.75 8.40
C ILE A 128 -2.11 -5.62 7.94
N ASN A 129 -1.01 -5.00 7.55
CA ASN A 129 0.17 -5.71 7.09
C ASN A 129 1.43 -4.88 7.35
N MET A 130 2.45 -5.49 7.89
CA MET A 130 3.75 -4.86 8.10
C MET A 130 4.86 -5.82 7.66
N ASN A 131 5.52 -5.52 6.56
CA ASN A 131 6.53 -6.39 5.94
C ASN A 131 6.08 -7.86 5.76
N GLY A 132 4.80 -8.07 5.44
CA GLY A 132 4.20 -9.39 5.25
C GLY A 132 3.57 -10.02 6.50
N GLU A 133 3.78 -9.46 7.69
CA GLU A 133 3.07 -9.89 8.91
C GLU A 133 1.66 -9.32 8.93
N THR A 134 0.65 -10.19 9.08
CA THR A 134 -0.77 -9.83 9.09
C THR A 134 -1.47 -10.08 10.42
N ASP A 135 -0.79 -10.71 11.38
CA ASP A 135 -1.33 -10.89 12.72
C ASP A 135 -1.28 -9.57 13.50
N ALA A 136 -2.44 -9.06 13.90
CA ALA A 136 -2.57 -7.77 14.57
C ALA A 136 -1.77 -7.70 15.88
N ALA A 137 -1.75 -8.77 16.68
CA ALA A 137 -1.02 -8.82 17.93
C ALA A 137 0.50 -8.77 17.70
N LYS A 138 0.99 -9.45 16.66
CA LYS A 138 2.39 -9.40 16.27
C LYS A 138 2.78 -8.03 15.72
N ILE A 139 1.95 -7.42 14.87
CA ILE A 139 2.18 -6.06 14.37
C ILE A 139 2.31 -5.08 15.51
N MET A 140 1.42 -5.12 16.50
CA MET A 140 1.46 -4.22 17.67
C MET A 140 2.72 -4.38 18.53
N ASN A 141 3.33 -5.57 18.52
CA ASN A 141 4.53 -5.87 19.30
C ASN A 141 5.83 -5.73 18.47
N MET A 142 5.75 -5.34 17.20
CA MET A 142 6.95 -5.07 16.41
C MET A 142 7.68 -3.85 16.98
N PRO A 143 9.02 -3.92 17.15
CA PRO A 143 9.78 -2.74 17.55
C PRO A 143 9.59 -1.64 16.53
N ALA A 144 9.41 -0.41 16.99
CA ALA A 144 9.42 0.76 16.12
C ALA A 144 10.72 0.72 15.31
N ALA A 145 10.60 0.80 13.98
CA ALA A 145 11.78 0.85 13.12
C ALA A 145 12.57 2.11 13.51
N GLU A 146 13.73 1.93 14.14
CA GLU A 146 14.66 3.02 14.34
C GLU A 146 15.16 3.47 12.96
N ALA A 147 14.63 4.58 12.49
CA ALA A 147 15.11 5.24 11.28
C ALA A 147 16.54 5.76 11.59
N LYS A 148 17.54 4.96 11.26
CA LYS A 148 18.92 5.44 11.25
C LYS A 148 19.08 6.40 10.08
N HIS A 149 18.84 7.67 10.33
CA HIS A 149 19.25 8.75 9.45
C HIS A 149 20.78 8.92 9.58
N GLU A 150 21.55 8.19 8.81
CA GLU A 150 22.93 8.60 8.53
C GLU A 150 22.88 9.76 7.53
N HIS A 151 22.91 10.97 8.06
CA HIS A 151 23.28 12.15 7.27
C HIS A 151 24.76 12.04 6.90
N LYS A 152 25.07 11.51 5.73
CA LYS A 152 26.35 11.82 5.10
C LYS A 152 26.25 13.24 4.56
N HIS A 153 26.87 14.17 5.30
CA HIS A 153 27.27 15.45 4.75
C HIS A 153 28.40 15.17 3.73
N GLU A 154 28.08 15.16 2.46
CA GLU A 154 29.09 15.38 1.43
C GLU A 154 29.25 16.89 1.27
N ASN A 155 30.37 17.39 1.80
CA ASN A 155 30.91 18.70 1.45
C ASN A 155 31.41 18.68 0.00
N HIS A 156 30.81 19.50 -0.81
CA HIS A 156 31.50 20.02 -2.01
C HIS A 156 31.06 21.50 -2.17
#